data_fdf6a6d9ae2337c7cad6c06ef9277716
#
_entry.id   fdf6a6d9ae2337c7cad6c06ef9277716
#
_cell.length_a   1.000
_cell.length_b   1.000
_cell.length_c   1.000
_cell.angle_alpha   90.00
_cell.angle_beta   90.00
_cell.angle_gamma   90.00
#
_symmetry.space_group_name_H-M   'P 1'
#
loop_
_entity.id
_entity.type
_entity.pdbx_description
1 polymer ?
#
loop_
_entity_poly.entity_id
_entity_poly.type
_entity_poly.pdbx_seq_one_letter_code
_entity_poly.pdbx_strand_id
1 'polypeptide(L)'
;MGGGFEKGGNVATFAEVAVDRKSGEVKVARLVTAFECGAIVNPDGLRNQLEGANIMALGGALFEAIEFANGQILNGRFSDYRLPRFSDVPVLETVMIDRKDIPSAGAGESSLVGVAPAIANAIFDATGVRLRSLPLVPNGLKVA
;
A
#
# COMPACT_ATOMS: atom_id res chain seq x y z
N MET A 1 -1.27 -11.55 -1.16
CA MET A 1 -2.59 -10.92 -1.27
C MET A 1 -2.96 -10.31 0.08
N GLY A 2 -3.53 -9.13 0.08
CA GLY A 2 -4.17 -8.49 1.22
C GLY A 2 -5.55 -8.01 0.81
N GLY A 3 -6.48 -7.88 1.75
CA GLY A 3 -7.83 -7.41 1.45
C GLY A 3 -8.51 -6.86 2.70
N GLY A 4 -9.62 -6.18 2.51
CA GLY A 4 -10.39 -5.60 3.59
C GLY A 4 -11.74 -5.05 3.13
N PHE A 5 -12.50 -4.61 4.10
CA PHE A 5 -13.78 -3.93 3.92
C PHE A 5 -13.77 -2.65 4.76
N GLU A 6 -14.11 -1.54 4.14
CA GLU A 6 -14.20 -0.26 4.83
C GLU A 6 -15.25 0.64 4.17
N LYS A 7 -16.09 1.28 4.98
CA LYS A 7 -17.11 2.25 4.52
C LYS A 7 -17.99 1.75 3.36
N GLY A 8 -18.31 0.46 3.35
CA GLY A 8 -19.12 -0.16 2.29
C GLY A 8 -18.36 -0.60 1.05
N GLY A 9 -17.04 -0.45 1.00
CA GLY A 9 -16.20 -0.91 -0.10
C GLY A 9 -15.41 -2.17 0.25
N ASN A 10 -15.25 -3.06 -0.73
CA ASN A 10 -14.44 -4.27 -0.63
C ASN A 10 -13.19 -4.12 -1.48
N VAL A 11 -12.02 -4.47 -0.93
CA VAL A 11 -10.74 -4.43 -1.63
C VAL A 11 -9.99 -5.74 -1.54
N ALA A 12 -9.33 -6.12 -2.63
CA ALA A 12 -8.33 -7.17 -2.65
C ALA A 12 -7.11 -6.67 -3.42
N THR A 13 -5.93 -6.76 -2.80
CA THR A 13 -4.68 -6.30 -3.40
C THR A 13 -3.68 -7.44 -3.47
N PHE A 14 -3.02 -7.58 -4.63
CA PHE A 14 -1.86 -8.43 -4.84
C PHE A 14 -0.62 -7.53 -4.99
N ALA A 15 0.49 -7.99 -4.44
CA ALA A 15 1.77 -7.33 -4.59
C ALA A 15 2.81 -8.29 -5.14
N GLU A 16 3.65 -7.80 -6.06
CA GLU A 16 4.89 -8.44 -6.47
C GLU A 16 6.05 -7.64 -5.89
N VAL A 17 6.99 -8.33 -5.24
CA VAL A 17 8.16 -7.71 -4.65
C VAL A 17 9.44 -8.35 -5.16
N ALA A 18 10.48 -7.55 -5.31
CA ALA A 18 11.86 -8.01 -5.47
C ALA A 18 12.61 -7.74 -4.16
N VAL A 19 13.33 -8.75 -3.66
CA VAL A 19 14.13 -8.64 -2.44
C VAL A 19 15.58 -8.96 -2.76
N ASP A 20 16.46 -7.98 -2.56
CA ASP A 20 17.90 -8.23 -2.58
C ASP A 20 18.33 -8.76 -1.20
N ARG A 21 18.68 -10.05 -1.16
CA ARG A 21 19.07 -10.71 0.08
C ARG A 21 20.40 -10.22 0.66
N LYS A 22 21.24 -9.54 -0.14
CA LYS A 22 22.55 -9.04 0.33
C LYS A 22 22.40 -7.66 0.96
N SER A 23 21.69 -6.76 0.29
CA SER A 23 21.47 -5.38 0.79
C SER A 23 20.29 -5.28 1.74
N GLY A 24 19.34 -6.23 1.67
CA GLY A 24 18.06 -6.13 2.37
C GLY A 24 17.08 -5.17 1.70
N GLU A 25 17.38 -4.70 0.49
CA GLU A 25 16.48 -3.82 -0.25
C GLU A 25 15.22 -4.57 -0.69
N VAL A 26 14.07 -3.96 -0.46
CA VAL A 26 12.76 -4.44 -0.92
C VAL A 26 12.19 -3.42 -1.88
N LYS A 27 11.91 -3.87 -3.10
CA LYS A 27 11.24 -3.08 -4.13
C LYS A 27 9.90 -3.71 -4.46
N VAL A 28 8.83 -2.92 -4.39
CA VAL A 28 7.52 -3.34 -4.91
C VAL A 28 7.54 -3.13 -6.42
N ALA A 29 7.38 -4.22 -7.16
CA ALA A 29 7.44 -4.19 -8.63
C ALA A 29 6.06 -3.91 -9.24
N ARG A 30 5.00 -4.49 -8.65
CA ARG A 30 3.63 -4.36 -9.16
C ARG A 30 2.62 -4.44 -8.01
N LEU A 31 1.54 -3.65 -8.13
CA LEU A 31 0.33 -3.75 -7.31
C LEU A 31 -0.88 -3.94 -8.22
N VAL A 32 -1.68 -4.96 -7.95
CA VAL A 32 -2.95 -5.20 -8.63
C VAL A 32 -4.05 -5.07 -7.59
N THR A 33 -4.94 -4.09 -7.74
CA THR A 33 -6.03 -3.82 -6.79
C THR A 33 -7.37 -4.01 -7.45
N ALA A 34 -8.14 -4.98 -6.96
CA ALA A 34 -9.55 -5.13 -7.28
C ALA A 34 -10.39 -4.42 -6.22
N PHE A 35 -11.34 -3.59 -6.68
CA PHE A 35 -12.16 -2.78 -5.79
C PHE A 35 -13.63 -2.78 -6.20
N GLU A 36 -14.50 -2.93 -5.22
CA GLU A 36 -15.94 -2.89 -5.33
C GLU A 36 -16.50 -1.87 -4.33
N CYS A 37 -17.25 -0.90 -4.79
CA CYS A 37 -17.88 0.13 -3.97
C CYS A 37 -19.34 0.39 -4.35
N GLY A 38 -20.03 -0.63 -4.86
CA GLY A 38 -21.36 -0.48 -5.43
C GLY A 38 -21.34 0.06 -6.85
N ALA A 39 -22.37 0.81 -7.23
CA ALA A 39 -22.45 1.42 -8.55
C ALA A 39 -21.35 2.47 -8.76
N ILE A 40 -20.62 2.36 -9.85
CA ILE A 40 -19.55 3.29 -10.21
C ILE A 40 -20.17 4.50 -10.92
N VAL A 41 -20.04 5.69 -10.32
CA VAL A 41 -20.57 6.94 -10.86
C VAL A 41 -19.60 7.59 -11.85
N ASN A 42 -18.29 7.58 -11.51
CA ASN A 42 -17.22 8.15 -12.33
C ASN A 42 -16.05 7.19 -12.40
N PRO A 43 -15.92 6.38 -13.47
CA PRO A 43 -14.85 5.39 -13.60
C PRO A 43 -13.44 5.99 -13.61
N ASP A 44 -13.25 7.11 -14.28
CA ASP A 44 -11.94 7.78 -14.36
C ASP A 44 -11.51 8.35 -13.01
N GLY A 45 -12.45 9.00 -12.31
CA GLY A 45 -12.24 9.46 -10.94
C GLY A 45 -11.96 8.33 -9.98
N LEU A 46 -12.67 7.20 -10.10
CA LEU A 46 -12.43 6.01 -9.28
C LEU A 46 -11.03 5.43 -9.54
N ARG A 47 -10.62 5.27 -10.80
CA ARG A 47 -9.28 4.78 -11.16
C ARG A 47 -8.19 5.65 -10.54
N ASN A 48 -8.28 6.97 -10.71
CA ASN A 48 -7.34 7.92 -10.14
C ASN A 48 -7.26 7.81 -8.61
N GLN A 49 -8.39 7.60 -7.96
CA GLN A 49 -8.46 7.41 -6.50
C GLN A 49 -7.78 6.11 -6.06
N LEU A 50 -7.97 5.01 -6.78
CA LEU A 50 -7.33 3.72 -6.48
C LEU A 50 -5.80 3.80 -6.64
N GLU A 51 -5.34 4.40 -7.72
CA GLU A 51 -3.90 4.57 -7.99
C GLU A 51 -3.25 5.47 -6.92
N GLY A 52 -3.86 6.62 -6.60
CA GLY A 52 -3.39 7.52 -5.56
C GLY A 52 -3.35 6.89 -4.18
N ALA A 53 -4.39 6.14 -3.81
CA ALA A 53 -4.44 5.42 -2.54
C ALA A 53 -3.36 4.33 -2.44
N ASN A 54 -3.09 3.60 -3.53
CA ASN A 54 -2.02 2.60 -3.57
C ASN A 54 -0.63 3.23 -3.34
N ILE A 55 -0.36 4.39 -3.95
CA ILE A 55 0.91 5.11 -3.76
C ILE A 55 1.02 5.65 -2.33
N MET A 56 -0.06 6.23 -1.79
CA MET A 56 -0.09 6.69 -0.40
C MET A 56 0.19 5.54 0.58
N ALA A 57 -0.50 4.41 0.40
CA ALA A 57 -0.32 3.23 1.25
C ALA A 57 1.07 2.60 1.13
N LEU A 58 1.72 2.72 -0.04
CA LEU A 58 3.09 2.23 -0.25
C LEU A 58 4.08 2.89 0.71
N GLY A 59 3.98 4.22 0.88
CA GLY A 59 4.83 4.95 1.81
C GLY A 59 4.65 4.51 3.25
N GLY A 60 3.41 4.50 3.73
CA GLY A 60 3.08 4.04 5.09
C GLY A 60 3.41 2.56 5.33
N ALA A 61 3.32 1.72 4.29
CA ALA A 61 3.70 0.32 4.40
C ALA A 61 5.21 0.12 4.54
N LEU A 62 6.03 0.86 3.79
CA LEU A 62 7.45 0.55 3.66
C LEU A 62 8.36 1.36 4.60
N PHE A 63 8.13 2.67 4.73
CA PHE A 63 9.15 3.54 5.34
C PHE A 63 8.63 4.80 6.05
N GLU A 64 7.38 5.22 5.89
CA GLU A 64 6.87 6.41 6.55
C GLU A 64 6.64 6.17 8.04
N ALA A 65 7.28 6.94 8.89
CA ALA A 65 7.07 6.94 10.32
C ALA A 65 7.44 8.31 10.92
N ILE A 66 6.69 8.74 11.92
CA ILE A 66 7.10 9.85 12.77
C ILE A 66 8.03 9.32 13.87
N GLU A 67 9.23 9.85 13.93
CA GLU A 67 10.20 9.57 14.97
C GLU A 67 10.12 10.63 16.07
N PHE A 68 10.08 10.19 17.33
CA PHE A 68 10.05 11.11 18.46
C PHE A 68 10.83 10.58 19.66
N ALA A 69 11.40 11.50 20.42
CA ALA A 69 12.04 11.21 21.70
C ALA A 69 11.85 12.38 22.65
N ASN A 70 11.69 12.11 23.94
CA ASN A 70 11.54 13.11 25.00
C ASN A 70 10.47 14.18 24.71
N GLY A 71 9.36 13.78 24.09
CA GLY A 71 8.25 14.66 23.73
C GLY A 71 8.51 15.57 22.51
N GLN A 72 9.58 15.35 21.76
CA GLN A 72 9.92 16.11 20.56
C GLN A 72 9.89 15.21 19.32
N ILE A 73 9.38 15.76 18.20
CA ILE A 73 9.44 15.11 16.89
C ILE A 73 10.84 15.30 16.31
N LEU A 74 11.49 14.21 15.91
CA LEU A 74 12.87 14.23 15.39
C LEU A 74 12.93 14.47 13.89
N ASN A 75 11.93 14.00 13.12
CA ASN A 75 11.84 14.08 11.65
C ASN A 75 10.66 14.95 11.16
N GLY A 76 10.43 16.08 11.82
CA GLY A 76 9.31 17.00 11.52
C GLY A 76 9.48 17.88 10.29
N ARG A 77 10.59 17.77 9.55
CA ARG A 77 10.82 18.52 8.31
C ARG A 77 10.58 17.65 7.09
N PHE A 78 10.12 18.21 5.99
CA PHE A 78 9.97 17.49 4.72
C PHE A 78 11.27 16.88 4.19
N SER A 79 12.42 17.43 4.53
CA SER A 79 13.74 16.84 4.22
C SER A 79 14.01 15.53 4.95
N ASP A 80 13.42 15.35 6.12
CA ASP A 80 13.74 14.28 7.06
C ASP A 80 12.64 13.20 7.07
N TYR A 81 11.44 13.53 6.58
CA TYR A 81 10.30 12.62 6.44
C TYR A 81 10.24 12.10 5.01
N ARG A 82 10.56 10.82 4.84
CA ARG A 82 10.57 10.16 3.52
C ARG A 82 9.15 9.90 3.03
N LEU A 83 8.82 10.44 1.85
CA LEU A 83 7.62 10.12 1.08
C LEU A 83 7.98 9.28 -0.16
N PRO A 84 7.03 8.54 -0.76
CA PRO A 84 7.21 7.89 -2.04
C PRO A 84 7.62 8.89 -3.12
N ARG A 85 8.60 8.52 -3.92
CA ARG A 85 9.06 9.28 -5.09
C ARG A 85 8.63 8.55 -6.36
N PHE A 86 8.73 9.19 -7.52
CA PHE A 86 8.43 8.55 -8.79
C PHE A 86 9.20 7.25 -9.03
N SER A 87 10.44 7.16 -8.53
CA SER A 87 11.24 5.94 -8.60
C SER A 87 10.71 4.78 -7.73
N ASP A 88 9.90 5.07 -6.72
CA ASP A 88 9.33 4.08 -5.81
C ASP A 88 8.00 3.52 -6.34
N VAL A 89 7.37 4.20 -7.32
CA VAL A 89 6.05 3.84 -7.84
C VAL A 89 6.15 2.54 -8.65
N PRO A 90 5.41 1.48 -8.24
CA PRO A 90 5.35 0.23 -8.99
C PRO A 90 4.45 0.33 -10.21
N VAL A 91 4.40 -0.72 -11.02
CA VAL A 91 3.31 -0.89 -11.99
C VAL A 91 2.00 -1.01 -11.22
N LEU A 92 1.03 -0.15 -11.54
CA LEU A 92 -0.29 -0.15 -10.91
C LEU A 92 -1.33 -0.70 -11.89
N GLU A 93 -2.10 -1.70 -11.45
CA GLU A 93 -3.23 -2.25 -12.17
C GLU A 93 -4.47 -2.18 -11.29
N THR A 94 -5.57 -1.66 -11.84
CA THR A 94 -6.84 -1.52 -11.13
C THR A 94 -7.94 -2.30 -11.83
N VAL A 95 -8.66 -3.11 -11.07
CA VAL A 95 -9.85 -3.84 -11.49
C VAL A 95 -11.05 -3.26 -10.75
N MET A 96 -11.90 -2.53 -11.45
CA MET A 96 -13.09 -1.90 -10.88
C MET A 96 -14.31 -2.80 -11.11
N ILE A 97 -15.00 -3.18 -10.04
CA ILE A 97 -16.16 -4.06 -10.06
C ILE A 97 -17.41 -3.19 -9.92
N ASP A 98 -18.13 -2.98 -11.03
CA ASP A 98 -19.34 -2.14 -11.07
C ASP A 98 -20.57 -2.96 -10.65
N ARG A 99 -21.09 -2.69 -9.46
CA ARG A 99 -22.27 -3.31 -8.87
C ARG A 99 -23.46 -2.37 -8.97
N LYS A 100 -24.05 -2.27 -10.16
CA LYS A 100 -25.24 -1.41 -10.43
C LYS A 100 -26.49 -1.81 -9.65
N ASP A 101 -26.49 -2.99 -9.07
CA ASP A 101 -27.56 -3.54 -8.24
C ASP A 101 -27.57 -3.01 -6.81
N ILE A 102 -26.51 -2.33 -6.37
CA ILE A 102 -26.42 -1.71 -5.05
C ILE A 102 -25.96 -0.25 -5.13
N PRO A 103 -26.34 0.60 -4.15
CA PRO A 103 -25.93 2.01 -4.11
C PRO A 103 -24.41 2.18 -4.07
N SER A 104 -23.90 3.28 -4.63
CA SER A 104 -22.49 3.66 -4.50
C SER A 104 -22.13 3.98 -3.05
N ALA A 105 -21.07 3.34 -2.54
CA ALA A 105 -20.51 3.60 -1.20
C ALA A 105 -19.38 4.65 -1.20
N GLY A 106 -18.92 5.04 -2.41
CA GLY A 106 -17.76 5.91 -2.58
C GLY A 106 -16.42 5.18 -2.45
N ALA A 107 -15.33 5.89 -2.63
CA ALA A 107 -13.99 5.31 -2.72
C ALA A 107 -12.90 6.21 -2.12
N GLY A 108 -13.17 6.89 -0.99
CA GLY A 108 -12.24 7.87 -0.41
C GLY A 108 -10.89 7.24 -0.04
N GLU A 109 -10.87 6.33 0.91
CA GLU A 109 -9.64 5.73 1.46
C GLU A 109 -9.65 4.19 1.44
N SER A 110 -10.80 3.58 1.17
CA SER A 110 -11.02 2.14 1.38
C SER A 110 -10.05 1.24 0.61
N SER A 111 -9.56 1.69 -0.54
CA SER A 111 -8.67 0.88 -1.38
C SER A 111 -7.25 0.71 -0.83
N LEU A 112 -6.80 1.58 0.09
CA LEU A 112 -5.44 1.52 0.63
C LEU A 112 -5.22 0.39 1.65
N VAL A 113 -6.28 -0.11 2.31
CA VAL A 113 -6.15 -1.06 3.43
C VAL A 113 -5.56 -2.42 3.03
N GLY A 114 -5.66 -2.79 1.75
CA GLY A 114 -5.11 -4.04 1.21
C GLY A 114 -3.61 -4.02 0.93
N VAL A 115 -2.97 -2.84 0.82
CA VAL A 115 -1.61 -2.70 0.29
C VAL A 115 -0.55 -3.22 1.26
N ALA A 116 -0.53 -2.75 2.50
CA ALA A 116 0.46 -3.17 3.49
C ALA A 116 0.45 -4.69 3.75
N PRO A 117 -0.71 -5.34 3.97
CA PRO A 117 -0.76 -6.79 4.15
C PRO A 117 -0.38 -7.57 2.86
N ALA A 118 -0.68 -7.03 1.67
CA ALA A 118 -0.25 -7.65 0.42
C ALA A 118 1.28 -7.66 0.28
N ILE A 119 1.92 -6.52 0.56
CA ILE A 119 3.39 -6.40 0.53
C ILE A 119 4.03 -7.30 1.60
N ALA A 120 3.52 -7.30 2.84
CA ALA A 120 4.04 -8.13 3.92
C ALA A 120 3.95 -9.62 3.58
N ASN A 121 2.87 -10.07 2.94
CA ASN A 121 2.71 -11.44 2.49
C ASN A 121 3.64 -11.80 1.32
N ALA A 122 3.86 -10.88 0.37
CA ALA A 122 4.79 -11.08 -0.73
C ALA A 122 6.25 -11.18 -0.24
N ILE A 123 6.64 -10.35 0.73
CA ILE A 123 7.97 -10.45 1.38
C ILE A 123 8.12 -11.79 2.09
N PHE A 124 7.09 -12.25 2.80
CA PHE A 124 7.12 -13.56 3.45
C PHE A 124 7.27 -14.71 2.46
N ASP A 125 6.52 -14.67 1.35
CA ASP A 125 6.61 -15.68 0.30
C ASP A 125 8.03 -15.75 -0.31
N ALA A 126 8.63 -14.58 -0.57
CA ALA A 126 9.97 -14.49 -1.15
C ALA A 126 11.11 -14.90 -0.19
N THR A 127 10.93 -14.74 1.13
CA THR A 127 12.04 -14.77 2.09
C THR A 127 11.83 -15.69 3.30
N GLY A 128 10.58 -16.03 3.61
CA GLY A 128 10.19 -16.69 4.86
C GLY A 128 10.13 -15.76 6.08
N VAL A 129 10.50 -14.47 5.94
CA VAL A 129 10.50 -13.51 7.05
C VAL A 129 9.11 -12.91 7.24
N ARG A 130 8.50 -13.11 8.41
CA ARG A 130 7.17 -12.57 8.74
C ARG A 130 7.29 -11.24 9.47
N LEU A 131 7.01 -10.14 8.76
CA LEU A 131 6.95 -8.80 9.32
C LEU A 131 5.57 -8.53 9.96
N ARG A 132 5.56 -7.89 11.16
CA ARG A 132 4.35 -7.64 11.95
C ARG A 132 4.26 -6.22 12.50
N SER A 133 5.09 -5.32 12.03
CA SER A 133 5.08 -3.89 12.41
C SER A 133 5.16 -3.02 11.17
N LEU A 134 4.61 -1.82 11.26
CA LEU A 134 4.73 -0.79 10.25
C LEU A 134 5.67 0.34 10.76
N PRO A 135 6.42 0.95 9.86
CA PRO A 135 6.66 0.51 8.49
C PRO A 135 7.37 -0.85 8.42
N LEU A 136 7.17 -1.59 7.32
CA LEU A 136 7.67 -2.97 7.18
C LEU A 136 9.20 -3.04 7.12
N VAL A 137 9.82 -2.13 6.39
CA VAL A 137 11.26 -2.16 6.07
C VAL A 137 11.92 -0.78 6.15
N PRO A 138 11.77 -0.02 7.25
CA PRO A 138 12.27 1.35 7.34
C PRO A 138 13.79 1.45 7.14
N ASN A 139 14.54 0.39 7.45
CA ASN A 139 15.99 0.29 7.36
C ASN A 139 16.42 -0.94 6.53
N GLY A 140 15.59 -1.36 5.59
CA GLY A 140 15.79 -2.60 4.84
C GLY A 140 15.39 -3.86 5.60
N LEU A 141 15.30 -4.96 4.87
CA LEU A 141 14.95 -6.27 5.41
C LEU A 141 16.21 -6.96 5.97
N LYS A 142 16.16 -7.39 7.23
CA LYS A 142 17.17 -8.27 7.77
C LYS A 142 16.82 -9.72 7.45
N VAL A 143 17.50 -10.29 6.47
CA VAL A 143 17.39 -11.70 6.11
C VAL A 143 18.49 -12.44 6.85
N ALA A 144 18.12 -13.43 7.66
CA ALA A 144 19.08 -14.26 8.39
C ALA A 144 19.75 -15.26 7.44
#